data_317b3f8d75ec2856ea52da63403cf26e
#
_entry.id   317b3f8d75ec2856ea52da63403cf26e
#
_cell.length_a   1.000
_cell.length_b   1.000
_cell.length_c   1.000
_cell.angle_alpha   90.00
_cell.angle_beta   90.00
_cell.angle_gamma   90.00
#
_symmetry.space_group_name_H-M   'P 1'
#
loop_
_entity.id
_entity.type
_entity.pdbx_description
1 polymer ?
#
loop_
_entity_poly.entity_id
_entity_poly.type
_entity_poly.pdbx_seq_one_letter_code
_entity_poly.pdbx_strand_id
1 'polypeptide(L)'
;LYGKVKSFFDKYKNEDTVHYLDKRRYDSFYGTALDSLLRERHIDTVEIVGVCTDICVLHTAISAYNLGYHIIIPEQGVASFNEEGHQFALAHFKNSLGAKVEVIN
;
A
#
# COMPACT_ATOMS: atom_id res chain seq x y z
N LEU A 1 -14.19 5.33 -5.92
CA LEU A 1 -12.77 5.40 -5.52
C LEU A 1 -11.87 4.50 -6.32
N TYR A 2 -12.33 3.27 -6.58
CA TYR A 2 -11.53 2.33 -7.35
C TYR A 2 -11.10 2.92 -8.70
N GLY A 3 -12.00 3.65 -9.35
CA GLY A 3 -11.70 4.29 -10.64
C GLY A 3 -10.49 5.20 -10.62
N LYS A 4 -10.19 5.81 -9.47
CA LYS A 4 -9.05 6.73 -9.33
C LYS A 4 -7.71 6.00 -9.30
N VAL A 5 -7.72 4.72 -8.91
CA VAL A 5 -6.49 3.92 -8.78
C VAL A 5 -6.42 2.77 -9.79
N LYS A 6 -7.45 2.64 -10.62
CA LYS A 6 -7.58 1.52 -11.57
C LYS A 6 -6.37 1.36 -12.48
N SER A 7 -5.76 2.46 -12.90
CA SER A 7 -4.59 2.39 -13.80
C SER A 7 -3.43 1.64 -13.17
N PHE A 8 -3.24 1.77 -11.86
CA PHE A 8 -2.19 1.02 -11.17
C PHE A 8 -2.52 -0.46 -11.08
N PHE A 9 -3.77 -0.78 -10.77
CA PHE A 9 -4.23 -2.16 -10.74
C PHE A 9 -4.10 -2.81 -12.12
N ASP A 10 -4.58 -2.14 -13.17
CA ASP A 10 -4.56 -2.68 -14.53
C ASP A 10 -3.13 -2.89 -15.05
N LYS A 11 -2.18 -2.09 -14.58
CA LYS A 11 -0.78 -2.21 -14.95
C LYS A 11 -0.20 -3.58 -14.53
N TYR A 12 -0.66 -4.13 -13.42
CA TYR A 12 -0.06 -5.34 -12.82
C TYR A 12 -0.95 -6.58 -12.88
N LYS A 13 -2.24 -6.44 -13.12
CA LYS A 13 -3.19 -7.56 -12.96
C LYS A 13 -2.94 -8.78 -13.84
N ASN A 14 -2.21 -8.62 -14.94
CA ASN A 14 -1.91 -9.70 -15.88
C ASN A 14 -0.47 -10.21 -15.76
N GLU A 15 0.26 -9.77 -14.75
CA GLU A 15 1.62 -10.25 -14.51
C GLU A 15 1.58 -11.69 -13.99
N ASP A 16 2.53 -12.53 -14.45
CA ASP A 16 2.62 -13.93 -14.03
C ASP A 16 2.88 -14.08 -12.54
N THR A 17 3.42 -13.04 -11.91
CA THR A 17 3.79 -13.04 -10.50
C THR A 17 2.71 -12.48 -9.59
N VAL A 18 1.49 -12.27 -10.10
CA VAL A 18 0.39 -11.76 -9.28
C VAL A 18 -0.09 -12.84 -8.32
N HIS A 19 -0.21 -12.45 -7.06
CA HIS A 19 -0.75 -13.30 -6.00
C HIS A 19 -2.00 -12.67 -5.44
N TYR A 20 -3.05 -13.46 -5.26
CA TYR A 20 -4.31 -13.00 -4.69
C TYR A 20 -4.39 -13.49 -3.25
N LEU A 21 -4.48 -12.55 -2.33
CA LEU A 21 -4.55 -12.83 -0.90
C LEU A 21 -5.85 -12.27 -0.34
N ASP A 22 -6.64 -13.11 0.28
CA ASP A 22 -7.84 -12.66 0.98
C ASP A 22 -7.42 -12.10 2.33
N LYS A 23 -7.89 -10.92 2.64
CA LYS A 23 -7.59 -10.29 3.93
C LYS A 23 -8.88 -10.07 4.71
N ARG A 24 -8.78 -10.15 6.03
CA ARG A 24 -9.91 -10.04 6.94
C ARG A 24 -10.00 -8.68 7.62
N ARG A 25 -8.95 -7.91 7.57
CA ARG A 25 -8.84 -6.62 8.25
C ARG A 25 -8.32 -5.58 7.26
N TYR A 26 -8.24 -4.36 7.68
CA TYR A 26 -7.70 -3.29 6.83
C TYR A 26 -6.26 -3.57 6.44
N ASP A 27 -5.48 -4.06 7.38
CA ASP A 27 -4.09 -4.39 7.19
C ASP A 27 -3.94 -5.64 6.31
N SER A 28 -3.20 -5.51 5.23
CA SER A 28 -2.97 -6.62 4.30
C SER A 28 -2.01 -7.67 4.85
N PHE A 29 -1.27 -7.36 5.90
CA PHE A 29 -0.35 -8.32 6.54
C PHE A 29 -1.06 -9.19 7.58
N TYR A 30 -2.03 -8.63 8.29
CA TYR A 30 -2.66 -9.32 9.39
C TYR A 30 -3.39 -10.59 8.92
N GLY A 31 -3.00 -11.74 9.46
CA GLY A 31 -3.66 -13.00 9.16
C GLY A 31 -3.52 -13.48 7.73
N THR A 32 -2.51 -12.98 6.99
CA THR A 32 -2.24 -13.40 5.62
C THR A 32 -0.81 -13.90 5.50
N ALA A 33 -0.51 -14.53 4.36
CA ALA A 33 0.83 -15.00 4.05
C ALA A 33 1.72 -13.92 3.43
N LEU A 34 1.29 -12.65 3.41
CA LEU A 34 2.00 -11.62 2.66
C LEU A 34 3.46 -11.46 3.10
N ASP A 35 3.70 -11.36 4.41
CA ASP A 35 5.07 -11.21 4.91
C ASP A 35 5.95 -12.39 4.51
N SER A 36 5.44 -13.61 4.66
CA SER A 36 6.18 -14.83 4.27
C SER A 36 6.51 -14.82 2.79
N LEU A 37 5.55 -14.44 1.94
CA LEU A 37 5.77 -14.38 0.49
C LEU A 37 6.83 -13.36 0.12
N LEU A 38 6.83 -12.21 0.76
CA LEU A 38 7.83 -11.18 0.51
C LEU A 38 9.22 -11.62 0.98
N ARG A 39 9.31 -12.23 2.15
CA ARG A 39 10.59 -12.72 2.70
C ARG A 39 11.19 -13.82 1.83
N GLU A 40 10.36 -14.74 1.34
CA GLU A 40 10.83 -15.80 0.44
C GLU A 40 11.50 -15.25 -0.81
N ARG A 41 11.05 -14.08 -1.26
CA ARG A 41 11.55 -13.44 -2.48
C ARG A 41 12.60 -12.38 -2.20
N HIS A 42 13.03 -12.26 -0.95
CA HIS A 42 14.04 -11.28 -0.52
C HIS A 42 13.65 -9.84 -0.87
N ILE A 43 12.34 -9.54 -0.75
CA ILE A 43 11.82 -8.20 -0.99
C ILE A 43 11.88 -7.41 0.30
N ASP A 44 12.50 -6.24 0.26
CA ASP A 44 12.61 -5.34 1.41
C ASP A 44 11.92 -4.00 1.20
N THR A 45 11.42 -3.74 -0.01
CA THR A 45 10.72 -2.50 -0.34
C THR A 45 9.38 -2.83 -0.95
N VAL A 46 8.32 -2.22 -0.44
CA VAL A 46 6.97 -2.43 -0.93
C VAL A 46 6.37 -1.12 -1.44
N GLU A 47 5.70 -1.21 -2.58
CA GLU A 47 4.91 -0.11 -3.10
C GLU A 47 3.46 -0.42 -2.79
N ILE A 48 2.79 0.48 -2.08
CA ILE A 48 1.42 0.24 -1.61
C ILE A 48 0.46 1.17 -2.35
N VAL A 49 -0.55 0.56 -2.97
CA VAL A 49 -1.61 1.28 -3.68
C VAL A 49 -2.96 0.73 -3.24
N GLY A 50 -4.00 1.50 -3.45
CA GLY A 50 -5.35 1.06 -3.13
C GLY A 50 -6.21 2.13 -2.50
N VAL A 51 -7.29 1.68 -1.89
CA VAL A 51 -8.28 2.53 -1.21
C VAL A 51 -8.69 1.87 0.10
N CYS A 52 -8.95 2.62 1.13
CA CYS A 52 -8.77 4.08 1.23
C CYS A 52 -7.37 4.40 1.75
N THR A 53 -6.85 5.54 1.33
CA THR A 53 -5.52 6.02 1.75
C THR A 53 -5.34 6.00 3.27
N ASP A 54 -6.37 6.47 3.99
CA ASP A 54 -6.34 6.64 5.45
C ASP A 54 -6.92 5.44 6.20
N ILE A 55 -7.22 4.35 5.52
CA ILE A 55 -7.75 3.14 6.15
C ILE A 55 -6.88 1.94 5.77
N CYS A 56 -7.22 1.23 4.69
CA CYS A 56 -6.48 0.00 4.32
C CYS A 56 -5.03 0.28 3.99
N VAL A 57 -4.76 1.36 3.26
CA VAL A 57 -3.38 1.73 2.89
C VAL A 57 -2.60 2.14 4.13
N LEU A 58 -3.19 2.98 4.99
CA LEU A 58 -2.53 3.43 6.20
C LEU A 58 -2.21 2.25 7.13
N HIS A 59 -3.18 1.38 7.40
CA HIS A 59 -2.94 0.24 8.29
C HIS A 59 -1.90 -0.71 7.72
N THR A 60 -1.91 -0.94 6.42
CA THR A 60 -0.90 -1.79 5.77
C THR A 60 0.48 -1.16 5.83
N ALA A 61 0.57 0.15 5.60
CA ALA A 61 1.84 0.86 5.67
C ALA A 61 2.44 0.84 7.08
N ILE A 62 1.60 0.98 8.11
CA ILE A 62 2.06 0.90 9.51
C ILE A 62 2.66 -0.49 9.79
N SER A 63 1.97 -1.55 9.37
CA SER A 63 2.51 -2.91 9.54
C SER A 63 3.80 -3.12 8.76
N ALA A 64 3.86 -2.64 7.52
CA ALA A 64 5.07 -2.73 6.71
C ALA A 64 6.25 -2.05 7.41
N TYR A 65 6.02 -0.87 7.98
CA TYR A 65 7.04 -0.16 8.74
C TYR A 65 7.52 -0.98 9.94
N ASN A 66 6.57 -1.50 10.71
CA ASN A 66 6.88 -2.30 11.90
C ASN A 66 7.61 -3.59 11.56
N LEU A 67 7.37 -4.15 10.39
CA LEU A 67 8.04 -5.36 9.90
C LEU A 67 9.39 -5.07 9.22
N GLY A 68 9.75 -3.81 9.11
CA GLY A 68 11.07 -3.44 8.60
C GLY A 68 11.16 -3.20 7.10
N TYR A 69 10.02 -3.10 6.42
CA TYR A 69 10.02 -2.80 4.99
C TYR A 69 10.21 -1.32 4.72
N HIS A 70 10.89 -1.02 3.63
CA HIS A 70 10.86 0.32 3.04
C HIS A 70 9.57 0.48 2.25
N ILE A 71 8.99 1.67 2.24
CA ILE A 71 7.65 1.90 1.71
C ILE A 71 7.67 3.00 0.65
N ILE A 72 7.00 2.73 -0.46
CA ILE A 72 6.76 3.72 -1.52
C ILE A 72 5.25 3.85 -1.69
N ILE A 73 4.76 5.09 -1.68
CA ILE A 73 3.34 5.39 -1.90
C ILE A 73 3.24 6.31 -3.12
N PRO A 74 2.82 5.80 -4.28
CA PRO A 74 2.52 6.67 -5.41
C PRO A 74 1.20 7.41 -5.13
N GLU A 75 1.23 8.74 -5.16
CA GLU A 75 0.05 9.53 -4.82
C GLU A 75 -1.16 9.21 -5.70
N GLN A 76 -0.91 8.94 -6.99
CA GLN A 76 -2.00 8.59 -7.92
C GLN A 76 -2.55 7.19 -7.69
N GLY A 77 -1.86 6.38 -6.90
CA GLY A 77 -2.26 4.99 -6.62
C GLY A 77 -3.11 4.85 -5.38
N VAL A 78 -3.42 5.93 -4.66
CA VAL A 78 -4.21 5.89 -3.44
C VAL A 78 -5.32 6.94 -3.49
N ALA A 79 -6.46 6.64 -2.86
CA ALA A 79 -7.60 7.55 -2.83
C ALA A 79 -8.42 7.29 -1.58
N SER A 80 -9.16 8.30 -1.14
CA SER A 80 -10.03 8.20 0.03
C SER A 80 -11.34 8.96 -0.20
N PHE A 81 -12.36 8.63 0.57
CA PHE A 81 -13.61 9.38 0.60
C PHE A 81 -13.47 10.70 1.37
N ASN A 82 -12.48 10.79 2.25
CA ASN A 82 -12.27 11.93 3.13
C ASN A 82 -10.97 12.61 2.75
N GLU A 83 -11.07 13.83 2.22
CA GLU A 83 -9.88 14.56 1.77
C GLU A 83 -8.92 14.88 2.92
N GLU A 84 -9.45 15.25 4.07
CA GLU A 84 -8.60 15.53 5.24
C GLU A 84 -7.86 14.28 5.69
N GLY A 85 -8.55 13.14 5.72
CA GLY A 85 -7.93 11.85 6.04
C GLY A 85 -6.86 11.46 5.03
N HIS A 86 -7.14 11.68 3.75
CA HIS A 86 -6.18 11.43 2.68
C HIS A 86 -4.91 12.24 2.88
N GLN A 87 -5.03 13.54 3.09
CA GLN A 87 -3.87 14.42 3.28
C GLN A 87 -3.12 14.09 4.56
N PHE A 88 -3.85 13.78 5.64
CA PHE A 88 -3.23 13.34 6.88
C PHE A 88 -2.39 12.08 6.66
N ALA A 89 -2.96 11.09 5.98
CA ALA A 89 -2.26 9.82 5.75
C ALA A 89 -1.01 10.01 4.89
N LEU A 90 -1.09 10.81 3.83
CA LEU A 90 0.08 11.09 3.00
C LEU A 90 1.21 11.72 3.81
N ALA A 91 0.88 12.68 4.67
CA ALA A 91 1.85 13.31 5.55
C ALA A 91 2.43 12.32 6.57
N HIS A 92 1.58 11.45 7.12
CA HIS A 92 1.99 10.45 8.09
C HIS A 92 2.95 9.41 7.48
N PHE A 93 2.65 8.94 6.28
CA PHE A 93 3.55 8.03 5.56
C PHE A 93 4.94 8.62 5.46
N LYS A 94 5.01 9.88 5.05
CA LYS A 94 6.27 10.57 4.80
C LYS A 94 6.99 10.90 6.11
N ASN A 95 6.28 11.51 7.05
CA ASN A 95 6.91 12.08 8.24
C ASN A 95 7.14 11.07 9.36
N SER A 96 6.28 10.07 9.47
CA SER A 96 6.33 9.10 10.58
C SER A 96 6.83 7.72 10.15
N LEU A 97 6.51 7.29 8.93
CA LEU A 97 6.89 5.96 8.45
C LEU A 97 8.08 5.99 7.50
N GLY A 98 8.62 7.17 7.23
CA GLY A 98 9.77 7.29 6.33
C GLY A 98 9.51 6.81 4.91
N ALA A 99 8.24 6.79 4.50
CA ALA A 99 7.88 6.34 3.17
C ALA A 99 8.23 7.39 2.12
N LYS A 100 8.50 6.90 0.91
CA LYS A 100 8.67 7.77 -0.24
C LYS A 100 7.29 7.98 -0.86
N VAL A 101 6.73 9.18 -0.67
CA VAL A 101 5.44 9.56 -1.25
C VAL A 101 5.75 10.38 -2.50
N GLU A 102 5.36 9.87 -3.67
CA GLU A 102 5.79 10.48 -4.92
C GLU A 102 4.69 10.48 -5.97
N VAL A 103 4.76 11.47 -6.86
CA VAL A 103 3.93 11.50 -8.07
C VAL A 103 4.72 10.76 -9.16
N ILE A 104 4.11 9.72 -9.71
CA ILE A 104 4.71 8.90 -10.76
C ILE A 104 4.11 9.31 -12.10
N ASN A 105 4.98 9.63 -13.06
CA ASN A 105 4.55 10.02 -14.41
C ASN A 105 4.39 8.80 -15.32
#